data_5f098e04a9205ee4b539ec52e87a7f3d
#
_entry.id   5f098e04a9205ee4b539ec52e87a7f3d
#
_cell.length_a   1.000
_cell.length_b   1.000
_cell.length_c   1.000
_cell.angle_alpha   90.00
_cell.angle_beta   90.00
_cell.angle_gamma   90.00
#
_symmetry.space_group_name_H-M   'P 1'
#
loop_
_entity.id
_entity.type
_entity.pdbx_description
1 polymer ?
#
loop_
_entity_poly.entity_id
_entity_poly.type
_entity_poly.pdbx_seq_one_letter_code
_entity_poly.pdbx_strand_id
1 'polypeptide(L)'
;MSSYKIEPMNASHVEGIFEVSKLSLPEAWNIESIEKELSNRLAKYLVALDGNTVIGFVGMWIVFDEGDITNIAVHPDYRKQGIGNLLMNSLIALCKENNITSLTLEVRESNLPAQNLYKKHKFTEEGIRKNFYDNPKENAIIMWRHNI
;
A
#
# COMPACT_ATOMS: atom_id res chain seq x y z
N MET A 1 22.47 3.11 -12.13
CA MET A 1 21.80 3.09 -10.84
C MET A 1 20.54 3.91 -10.93
N SER A 2 19.42 3.25 -10.83
CA SER A 2 18.15 3.96 -10.86
C SER A 2 17.89 4.57 -9.49
N SER A 3 17.54 5.83 -9.45
CA SER A 3 17.13 6.47 -8.23
C SER A 3 15.65 6.80 -8.34
N TYR A 4 14.85 6.01 -7.64
CA TYR A 4 13.42 6.26 -7.54
C TYR A 4 13.18 7.19 -6.34
N LYS A 5 12.16 8.01 -6.45
CA LYS A 5 11.77 8.91 -5.36
C LYS A 5 10.46 8.46 -4.76
N ILE A 6 10.32 8.61 -3.46
CA ILE A 6 9.06 8.39 -2.76
C ILE A 6 8.58 9.76 -2.28
N GLU A 7 7.36 10.12 -2.65
CA GLU A 7 6.77 11.42 -2.33
C GLU A 7 5.32 11.27 -1.86
N PRO A 8 4.82 12.22 -1.06
CA PRO A 8 3.39 12.27 -0.77
C PRO A 8 2.57 12.44 -2.05
N MET A 9 1.44 11.78 -2.12
CA MET A 9 0.51 11.89 -3.25
C MET A 9 -0.02 13.31 -3.37
N ASN A 10 -0.11 13.78 -4.62
CA ASN A 10 -0.80 15.04 -4.95
C ASN A 10 -1.66 14.84 -6.20
N ALA A 11 -2.37 15.89 -6.61
CA ALA A 11 -3.30 15.82 -7.74
C ALA A 11 -2.64 15.37 -9.05
N SER A 12 -1.36 15.69 -9.26
CA SER A 12 -0.66 15.31 -10.49
C SER A 12 -0.38 13.80 -10.57
N HIS A 13 -0.53 13.07 -9.47
CA HIS A 13 -0.26 11.63 -9.40
C HIS A 13 -1.50 10.76 -9.65
N VAL A 14 -2.70 11.35 -9.70
CA VAL A 14 -3.96 10.58 -9.75
C VAL A 14 -4.02 9.63 -10.94
N GLU A 15 -3.72 10.14 -12.14
CA GLU A 15 -3.76 9.30 -13.34
C GLU A 15 -2.73 8.17 -13.29
N GLY A 16 -1.54 8.46 -12.77
CA GLY A 16 -0.48 7.45 -12.62
C GLY A 16 -0.87 6.37 -11.64
N ILE A 17 -1.47 6.73 -10.52
CA ILE A 17 -1.97 5.77 -9.54
C ILE A 17 -3.05 4.89 -10.18
N PHE A 18 -3.97 5.50 -10.94
CA PHE A 18 -4.99 4.76 -11.66
C PHE A 18 -4.38 3.71 -12.61
N GLU A 19 -3.38 4.09 -13.40
CA GLU A 19 -2.71 3.18 -14.32
C GLU A 19 -2.02 2.03 -13.59
N VAL A 20 -1.29 2.31 -12.52
CA VAL A 20 -0.64 1.27 -11.71
C VAL A 20 -1.68 0.35 -11.10
N SER A 21 -2.75 0.90 -10.55
CA SER A 21 -3.85 0.13 -9.96
C SER A 21 -4.48 -0.81 -10.99
N LYS A 22 -4.78 -0.29 -12.17
CA LYS A 22 -5.40 -1.07 -13.25
C LYS A 22 -4.52 -2.24 -13.70
N LEU A 23 -3.21 -2.06 -13.73
CA LEU A 23 -2.28 -3.08 -14.16
C LEU A 23 -1.89 -4.08 -13.07
N SER A 24 -2.11 -3.75 -11.81
CA SER A 24 -1.52 -4.49 -10.69
C SER A 24 -2.53 -5.10 -9.73
N LEU A 25 -3.73 -4.56 -9.63
CA LEU A 25 -4.72 -4.99 -8.65
C LEU A 25 -5.91 -5.67 -9.34
N PRO A 26 -6.45 -6.76 -8.75
CA PRO A 26 -7.64 -7.42 -9.30
C PRO A 26 -8.86 -6.49 -9.36
N GLU A 27 -8.96 -5.59 -8.39
CA GLU A 27 -10.03 -4.62 -8.32
C GLU A 27 -9.42 -3.23 -8.36
N ALA A 28 -9.27 -2.70 -9.58
CA ALA A 28 -8.67 -1.39 -9.77
C ALA A 28 -9.59 -0.28 -9.26
N TRP A 29 -8.99 0.73 -8.66
CA TRP A 29 -9.72 1.92 -8.25
C TRP A 29 -10.08 2.75 -9.48
N ASN A 30 -11.21 3.45 -9.43
CA ASN A 30 -11.50 4.45 -10.43
C ASN A 30 -10.89 5.81 -10.04
N ILE A 31 -10.80 6.71 -10.99
CA ILE A 31 -10.18 8.03 -10.78
C ILE A 31 -10.90 8.82 -9.69
N GLU A 32 -12.23 8.76 -9.64
CA GLU A 32 -13.00 9.47 -8.61
C GLU A 32 -12.63 9.03 -7.20
N SER A 33 -12.46 7.72 -7.00
CA SER A 33 -12.07 7.17 -5.70
C SER A 33 -10.68 7.64 -5.28
N ILE A 34 -9.75 7.69 -6.23
CA ILE A 34 -8.39 8.18 -5.97
C ILE A 34 -8.42 9.68 -5.63
N GLU A 35 -9.20 10.46 -6.35
CA GLU A 35 -9.34 11.88 -6.09
C GLU A 35 -9.93 12.16 -4.71
N LYS A 36 -10.90 11.35 -4.27
CA LYS A 36 -11.47 11.47 -2.93
C LYS A 36 -10.44 11.26 -1.83
N GLU A 37 -9.48 10.38 -2.07
CA GLU A 37 -8.41 10.13 -1.09
C GLU A 37 -7.49 11.34 -0.89
N LEU A 38 -7.36 12.20 -1.90
CA LEU A 38 -6.58 13.44 -1.76
C LEU A 38 -7.14 14.38 -0.69
N SER A 39 -8.46 14.40 -0.53
CA SER A 39 -9.12 15.25 0.46
C SER A 39 -9.53 14.51 1.73
N ASN A 40 -9.22 13.23 1.83
CA ASN A 40 -9.52 12.44 3.01
C ASN A 40 -8.48 12.71 4.10
N ARG A 41 -8.90 13.40 5.17
CA ARG A 41 -8.01 13.76 6.29
C ARG A 41 -7.42 12.56 7.02
N LEU A 42 -8.10 11.41 6.95
CA LEU A 42 -7.67 10.19 7.62
C LEU A 42 -6.76 9.34 6.74
N ALA A 43 -6.52 9.74 5.51
CA ALA A 43 -5.71 8.98 4.57
C ALA A 43 -4.36 9.63 4.34
N LYS A 44 -3.32 8.79 4.21
CA LYS A 44 -2.00 9.21 3.75
C LYS A 44 -1.54 8.24 2.67
N TYR A 45 -1.13 8.80 1.54
CA TYR A 45 -0.65 8.03 0.40
C TYR A 45 0.73 8.50 -0.02
N LEU A 46 1.57 7.55 -0.38
CA LEU A 46 2.90 7.80 -0.94
C LEU A 46 2.97 7.21 -2.33
N VAL A 47 3.67 7.89 -3.22
CA VAL A 47 3.93 7.39 -4.57
C VAL A 47 5.41 7.15 -4.77
N ALA A 48 5.74 6.14 -5.56
CA ALA A 48 7.10 5.90 -6.05
C ALA A 48 7.16 6.44 -7.46
N LEU A 49 8.18 7.23 -7.74
CA LEU A 49 8.35 7.91 -9.01
C LEU A 49 9.66 7.50 -9.69
N ASP A 50 9.56 7.27 -11.00
CA ASP A 50 10.71 7.20 -11.89
C ASP A 50 10.64 8.47 -12.73
N GLY A 51 11.47 9.46 -12.40
CA GLY A 51 11.29 10.81 -12.93
C GLY A 51 9.92 11.36 -12.49
N ASN A 52 9.05 11.63 -13.44
CA ASN A 52 7.68 12.10 -13.19
C ASN A 52 6.63 11.00 -13.32
N THR A 53 7.06 9.78 -13.60
CA THR A 53 6.15 8.66 -13.82
C THR A 53 5.88 7.93 -12.53
N VAL A 54 4.60 7.76 -12.17
CA VAL A 54 4.20 6.95 -11.02
C VAL A 54 4.42 5.48 -11.38
N ILE A 55 5.24 4.80 -10.59
CA ILE A 55 5.55 3.37 -10.78
C ILE A 55 5.06 2.49 -9.64
N GLY A 56 4.55 3.10 -8.57
CA GLY A 56 3.99 2.38 -7.44
C GLY A 56 3.36 3.34 -6.45
N PHE A 57 2.59 2.79 -5.53
CA PHE A 57 2.00 3.59 -4.46
C PHE A 57 1.66 2.71 -3.26
N VAL A 58 1.51 3.36 -2.11
CA VAL A 58 1.00 2.73 -0.89
C VAL A 58 0.13 3.75 -0.18
N GLY A 59 -0.95 3.28 0.42
CA GLY A 59 -1.85 4.14 1.18
C GLY A 59 -2.27 3.51 2.48
N MET A 60 -2.61 4.35 3.43
CA MET A 60 -3.18 3.92 4.70
C MET A 60 -4.24 4.89 5.18
N TRP A 61 -5.19 4.37 5.91
CA TRP A 61 -6.15 5.16 6.69
C TRP A 61 -5.71 5.15 8.14
N ILE A 62 -5.87 6.28 8.82
CA ILE A 62 -5.40 6.45 10.19
C ILE A 62 -6.60 6.60 11.10
N VAL A 63 -6.64 5.77 12.16
CA VAL A 63 -7.62 5.88 13.24
C VAL A 63 -6.83 5.92 14.54
N PHE A 64 -6.79 7.09 15.19
CA PHE A 64 -5.97 7.32 16.38
C PHE A 64 -4.49 7.04 16.11
N ASP A 65 -3.93 6.04 16.76
CA ASP A 65 -2.52 5.66 16.62
C ASP A 65 -2.32 4.41 15.75
N GLU A 66 -3.36 3.99 15.02
CA GLU A 66 -3.31 2.83 14.13
C GLU A 66 -3.43 3.26 12.67
N GLY A 67 -2.62 2.65 11.81
CA GLY A 67 -2.77 2.77 10.37
C GLY A 67 -3.28 1.46 9.77
N ASP A 68 -4.24 1.56 8.85
CA ASP A 68 -4.75 0.44 8.08
C ASP A 68 -4.30 0.61 6.64
N ILE A 69 -3.40 -0.26 6.19
CA ILE A 69 -2.90 -0.20 4.81
C ILE A 69 -4.02 -0.62 3.87
N THR A 70 -4.46 0.31 3.03
CA THR A 70 -5.55 0.08 2.09
C THR A 70 -5.07 -0.64 0.84
N ASN A 71 -3.95 -0.19 0.29
CA ASN A 71 -3.36 -0.78 -0.91
C ASN A 71 -1.87 -0.52 -0.97
N ILE A 72 -1.14 -1.46 -1.56
CA ILE A 72 0.21 -1.27 -2.04
C ILE A 72 0.29 -1.93 -3.41
N ALA A 73 0.84 -1.23 -4.38
CA ALA A 73 0.98 -1.75 -5.74
C ALA A 73 2.24 -1.21 -6.40
N VAL A 74 2.86 -2.05 -7.22
CA VAL A 74 4.03 -1.69 -8.02
C VAL A 74 3.72 -2.06 -9.47
N HIS A 75 4.00 -1.13 -10.40
CA HIS A 75 3.82 -1.35 -11.83
C HIS A 75 4.54 -2.66 -12.24
N PRO A 76 3.89 -3.52 -13.06
CA PRO A 76 4.49 -4.80 -13.43
C PRO A 76 5.89 -4.72 -14.01
N ASP A 77 6.19 -3.68 -14.80
CA ASP A 77 7.51 -3.50 -15.42
C ASP A 77 8.61 -3.12 -14.44
N TYR A 78 8.24 -2.77 -13.20
CA TYR A 78 9.18 -2.32 -12.17
C TYR A 78 9.29 -3.28 -10.99
N ARG A 79 8.72 -4.47 -11.11
CA ARG A 79 8.78 -5.47 -10.04
C ARG A 79 10.19 -6.02 -9.89
N LYS A 80 10.46 -6.58 -8.70
CA LYS A 80 11.77 -7.17 -8.35
C LYS A 80 12.91 -6.16 -8.33
N GLN A 81 12.60 -4.88 -8.17
CA GLN A 81 13.59 -3.80 -8.07
C GLN A 81 13.59 -3.14 -6.69
N GLY A 82 12.90 -3.73 -5.73
CA GLY A 82 12.89 -3.22 -4.36
C GLY A 82 11.94 -2.05 -4.11
N ILE A 83 11.05 -1.72 -5.04
CA ILE A 83 10.13 -0.58 -4.91
C ILE A 83 9.13 -0.80 -3.78
N GLY A 84 8.60 -2.02 -3.63
CA GLY A 84 7.73 -2.36 -2.51
C GLY A 84 8.40 -2.11 -1.17
N ASN A 85 9.68 -2.47 -1.06
CA ASN A 85 10.46 -2.21 0.16
C ASN A 85 10.65 -0.72 0.41
N LEU A 86 10.91 0.07 -0.63
CA LEU A 86 11.04 1.52 -0.51
C LEU A 86 9.74 2.15 -0.02
N LEU A 87 8.62 1.74 -0.59
CA LEU A 87 7.30 2.22 -0.17
C LEU A 87 7.01 1.87 1.28
N MET A 88 7.27 0.62 1.68
CA MET A 88 7.04 0.19 3.06
C MET A 88 7.95 0.92 4.05
N ASN A 89 9.23 1.07 3.73
CA ASN A 89 10.15 1.82 4.58
C ASN A 89 9.69 3.26 4.77
N SER A 90 9.27 3.90 3.69
CA SER A 90 8.80 5.29 3.74
C SER A 90 7.49 5.42 4.53
N LEU A 91 6.59 4.45 4.38
CA LEU A 91 5.34 4.44 5.13
C LEU A 91 5.60 4.29 6.63
N ILE A 92 6.52 3.40 7.00
CA ILE A 92 6.89 3.18 8.41
C ILE A 92 7.54 4.44 9.00
N ALA A 93 8.40 5.11 8.22
CA ALA A 93 8.99 6.38 8.65
C ALA A 93 7.90 7.44 8.88
N LEU A 94 6.92 7.49 7.98
CA LEU A 94 5.78 8.40 8.11
C LEU A 94 4.97 8.10 9.37
N CYS A 95 4.80 6.82 9.71
CA CYS A 95 4.13 6.41 10.94
C CYS A 95 4.85 6.96 12.18
N LYS A 96 6.16 6.83 12.20
CA LYS A 96 6.97 7.34 13.33
C LYS A 96 6.83 8.85 13.49
N GLU A 97 6.82 9.58 12.39
CA GLU A 97 6.67 11.04 12.39
C GLU A 97 5.28 11.49 12.86
N ASN A 98 4.27 10.65 12.71
CA ASN A 98 2.88 10.98 13.01
C ASN A 98 2.34 10.25 14.24
N ASN A 99 3.20 9.68 15.05
CA ASN A 99 2.82 8.96 16.27
C ASN A 99 1.86 7.79 16.02
N ILE A 100 2.00 7.14 14.89
CA ILE A 100 1.27 5.92 14.57
C ILE A 100 2.13 4.76 15.05
N THR A 101 1.58 3.94 15.95
CA THR A 101 2.35 2.91 16.67
C THR A 101 2.11 1.50 16.15
N SER A 102 1.08 1.31 15.33
CA SER A 102 0.80 0.01 14.72
C SER A 102 0.22 0.16 13.33
N LEU A 103 0.47 -0.85 12.51
CA LEU A 103 -0.09 -0.98 11.15
C LEU A 103 -0.78 -2.32 11.02
N THR A 104 -1.89 -2.35 10.32
CA THR A 104 -2.61 -3.58 9.99
C THR A 104 -2.97 -3.60 8.51
N LEU A 105 -3.24 -4.78 8.01
CA LEU A 105 -3.71 -4.98 6.63
C LEU A 105 -4.42 -6.31 6.49
N GLU A 106 -5.17 -6.44 5.41
CA GLU A 106 -5.69 -7.73 4.95
C GLU A 106 -5.00 -8.08 3.64
N VAL A 107 -4.64 -9.35 3.47
CA VAL A 107 -3.98 -9.85 2.26
C VAL A 107 -4.60 -11.19 1.88
N ARG A 108 -4.75 -11.44 0.57
CA ARG A 108 -5.24 -12.73 0.09
C ARG A 108 -4.34 -13.86 0.57
N GLU A 109 -4.95 -14.93 1.03
CA GLU A 109 -4.25 -16.14 1.50
C GLU A 109 -3.29 -16.68 0.44
N SER A 110 -3.64 -16.58 -0.84
CA SER A 110 -2.81 -17.04 -1.93
C SER A 110 -1.69 -16.07 -2.35
N ASN A 111 -1.72 -14.83 -1.87
CA ASN A 111 -0.74 -13.83 -2.28
C ASN A 111 0.53 -13.92 -1.44
N LEU A 112 1.34 -14.94 -1.75
CA LEU A 112 2.59 -15.18 -1.01
C LEU A 112 3.63 -14.07 -1.18
N PRO A 113 3.83 -13.50 -2.38
CA PRO A 113 4.80 -12.40 -2.52
C PRO A 113 4.47 -11.20 -1.62
N ALA A 114 3.20 -10.83 -1.52
CA ALA A 114 2.79 -9.72 -0.64
C ALA A 114 3.01 -10.07 0.82
N GLN A 115 2.60 -11.29 1.24
CA GLN A 115 2.83 -11.74 2.61
C GLN A 115 4.30 -11.74 2.98
N ASN A 116 5.16 -12.16 2.07
CA ASN A 116 6.60 -12.17 2.30
C ASN A 116 7.16 -10.76 2.44
N LEU A 117 6.66 -9.81 1.65
CA LEU A 117 7.04 -8.40 1.78
C LEU A 117 6.67 -7.88 3.18
N TYR A 118 5.45 -8.15 3.63
CA TYR A 118 4.99 -7.69 4.94
C TYR A 118 5.78 -8.34 6.08
N LYS A 119 6.04 -9.65 6.01
CA LYS A 119 6.86 -10.35 7.01
C LYS A 119 8.26 -9.77 7.10
N LYS A 120 8.84 -9.40 5.97
CA LYS A 120 10.14 -8.74 5.91
C LYS A 120 10.14 -7.42 6.67
N HIS A 121 9.01 -6.73 6.70
CA HIS A 121 8.82 -5.49 7.45
C HIS A 121 8.20 -5.74 8.83
N LYS A 122 8.39 -6.93 9.37
CA LYS A 122 8.04 -7.30 10.75
C LYS A 122 6.54 -7.40 11.03
N PHE A 123 5.74 -7.63 9.99
CA PHE A 123 4.33 -7.95 10.18
C PHE A 123 4.18 -9.43 10.53
N THR A 124 3.21 -9.75 11.38
CA THR A 124 2.86 -11.12 11.77
C THR A 124 1.41 -11.42 11.46
N GLU A 125 1.12 -12.67 11.16
CA GLU A 125 -0.25 -13.12 10.93
C GLU A 125 -0.97 -13.22 12.28
N GLU A 126 -2.12 -12.56 12.39
CA GLU A 126 -2.87 -12.50 13.66
C GLU A 126 -4.34 -12.83 13.53
N GLY A 127 -4.81 -13.19 12.35
CA GLY A 127 -6.19 -13.59 12.16
C GLY A 127 -6.50 -13.94 10.71
N ILE A 128 -7.71 -14.44 10.52
CA ILE A 128 -8.23 -14.80 9.19
C ILE A 128 -9.66 -14.29 9.11
N ARG A 129 -9.99 -13.61 8.01
CA ARG A 129 -11.38 -13.28 7.66
C ARG A 129 -11.81 -14.25 6.56
N LYS A 130 -12.71 -15.15 6.88
CA LYS A 130 -13.20 -16.14 5.92
C LYS A 130 -14.02 -15.48 4.83
N ASN A 131 -13.78 -15.90 3.59
CA ASN A 131 -14.55 -15.46 2.43
C ASN A 131 -14.60 -13.93 2.27
N PHE A 132 -13.52 -13.24 2.63
CA PHE A 132 -13.43 -11.78 2.60
C PHE A 132 -13.39 -11.23 1.18
N TYR A 133 -12.67 -11.91 0.28
CA TYR A 133 -12.52 -11.49 -1.10
C TYR A 133 -13.49 -12.20 -2.03
N ASP A 134 -13.88 -11.51 -3.11
CA ASP A 134 -14.63 -12.08 -4.22
C ASP A 134 -13.73 -12.09 -5.47
N ASN A 135 -14.11 -12.87 -6.47
CA ASN A 135 -13.48 -12.93 -7.81
C ASN A 135 -11.96 -13.16 -7.83
N PRO A 136 -11.42 -14.28 -7.33
CA PRO A 136 -12.12 -15.41 -6.75
C PRO A 136 -12.42 -15.22 -5.26
N LYS A 137 -13.35 -16.01 -4.75
CA LYS A 137 -13.66 -16.03 -3.33
C LYS A 137 -12.48 -16.60 -2.58
N GLU A 138 -12.03 -15.89 -1.58
CA GLU A 138 -10.82 -16.27 -0.86
C GLU A 138 -10.79 -15.66 0.53
N ASN A 139 -10.11 -16.33 1.45
CA ASN A 139 -9.89 -15.79 2.79
C ASN A 139 -8.86 -14.68 2.77
N ALA A 140 -9.01 -13.73 3.69
CA ALA A 140 -7.98 -12.74 3.98
C ALA A 140 -7.19 -13.16 5.21
N ILE A 141 -5.88 -12.99 5.15
CA ILE A 141 -5.03 -13.06 6.32
C ILE A 141 -4.92 -11.65 6.87
N ILE A 142 -5.15 -11.50 8.18
CA ILE A 142 -4.99 -10.22 8.87
C ILE A 142 -3.58 -10.19 9.43
N MET A 143 -2.81 -9.18 9.06
CA MET A 143 -1.45 -9.01 9.53
C MET A 143 -1.32 -7.72 10.31
N TRP A 144 -0.43 -7.72 11.29
CA TRP A 144 -0.14 -6.56 12.13
C TRP A 144 1.35 -6.37 12.32
N ARG A 145 1.74 -5.13 12.36
CA ARG A 145 3.03 -4.74 12.92
C ARG A 145 2.77 -3.83 14.11
N HIS A 146 3.18 -4.28 15.30
CA HIS A 146 3.05 -3.53 16.54
C HIS A 146 4.37 -2.82 16.88
N ASN A 147 4.29 -1.87 17.79
CA ASN A 147 5.46 -1.20 18.37
C ASN A 147 6.35 -0.52 17.31
N ILE A 148 5.73 0.25 16.44
CA ILE A 148 6.45 1.07 15.47
C ILE A 148 7.20 2.21 16.19
#